data_248f8dc4e24327b091d766bf90e894b2
#
_entry.id   248f8dc4e24327b091d766bf90e894b2
#
_cell.length_a   1.000
_cell.length_b   1.000
_cell.length_c   1.000
_cell.angle_alpha   90.00
_cell.angle_beta   90.00
_cell.angle_gamma   90.00
#
_symmetry.space_group_name_H-M   'P 1'
#
loop_
_entity.id
_entity.type
_entity.pdbx_description
1 polymer ?
#
loop_
_entity_poly.entity_id
_entity_poly.type
_entity_poly.pdbx_seq_one_letter_code
_entity_poly.pdbx_strand_id
1 'polypeptide(L)'
;MTLMNNSGYIRPGELMVKPSDPQPEVGSRFRVNIFWLGRAPMIRQKEYKLKLGSARATVRLAEICNTLDASDLTSSRNKQQIDCRDVSECILETTRPIAFDTTVVSEATGRFVIVDNYEIAGGGAVVENLSASESLLQQHIRDRESNWDAGLVRAEQRAEVNRHQSKFIVFTGAPSTGKRSVAKALEQGLFQNGMHAYYLGVANIDRGLDADLGARADSAGERLRRIGELARILTDAGLIFITTIDDADDYDIETLKALNEPNDILVVNMGENGFSRYQPDLQVFHGGAVAEAVTQVADLLKSREIIVDYQI
;
A
#
# COMPACT_ATOMS: atom_id res chain seq x y z
N MET A 1 4.64 23.35 -24.72
CA MET A 1 4.44 22.41 -23.60
C MET A 1 2.96 22.04 -23.62
N THR A 2 2.62 20.91 -24.20
CA THR A 2 1.23 20.48 -24.35
C THR A 2 0.98 19.44 -23.27
N LEU A 3 0.26 19.84 -22.23
CA LEU A 3 -0.31 18.89 -21.29
C LEU A 3 -1.38 18.13 -22.05
N MET A 4 -1.14 16.89 -22.40
CA MET A 4 -2.19 16.02 -22.91
C MET A 4 -3.22 15.84 -21.79
N ASN A 5 -4.47 16.15 -22.12
CA ASN A 5 -5.66 16.10 -21.29
C ASN A 5 -5.73 14.85 -20.41
N ASN A 6 -5.18 14.94 -19.25
CA ASN A 6 -5.68 14.24 -18.09
C ASN A 6 -5.70 15.27 -16.96
N SER A 7 -6.86 15.58 -16.45
CA SER A 7 -7.11 16.51 -15.35
C SER A 7 -6.58 15.96 -14.01
N GLY A 8 -5.43 15.29 -14.06
CA GLY A 8 -4.73 14.77 -12.90
C GLY A 8 -4.00 15.91 -12.17
N TYR A 9 -4.31 16.11 -10.92
CA TYR A 9 -3.50 16.95 -10.03
C TYR A 9 -2.10 16.33 -9.93
N ILE A 10 -1.05 17.15 -10.21
CA ILE A 10 0.34 16.74 -10.02
C ILE A 10 0.57 16.64 -8.51
N ARG A 11 1.01 15.45 -8.06
CA ARG A 11 1.31 15.19 -6.64
C ARG A 11 2.81 15.35 -6.36
N PRO A 12 3.21 15.74 -5.13
CA PRO A 12 4.60 15.70 -4.75
C PRO A 12 5.18 14.29 -4.90
N GLY A 13 6.33 14.19 -5.59
CA GLY A 13 6.99 12.89 -5.87
C GLY A 13 6.82 12.42 -7.31
N GLU A 14 5.92 13.01 -8.08
CA GLU A 14 5.81 12.74 -9.52
C GLU A 14 6.92 13.43 -10.31
N LEU A 15 7.47 12.74 -11.31
CA LEU A 15 8.45 13.27 -12.25
C LEU A 15 7.80 13.50 -13.61
N MET A 16 7.94 14.71 -14.13
CA MET A 16 7.50 15.05 -15.48
C MET A 16 8.67 15.02 -16.45
N VAL A 17 8.52 14.24 -17.51
CA VAL A 17 9.51 14.14 -18.59
C VAL A 17 8.86 14.42 -19.93
N LYS A 18 9.66 14.78 -20.92
CA LYS A 18 9.18 14.85 -22.30
C LYS A 18 8.98 13.42 -22.82
N PRO A 19 8.03 13.20 -23.77
CA PRO A 19 7.83 11.87 -24.35
C PRO A 19 9.09 11.32 -25.10
N SER A 20 10.00 12.19 -25.50
CA SER A 20 11.25 11.84 -26.19
C SER A 20 12.39 11.50 -25.23
N ASP A 21 12.27 11.84 -23.96
CA ASP A 21 13.34 11.65 -22.98
C ASP A 21 13.21 10.26 -22.31
N PRO A 22 14.29 9.72 -21.74
CA PRO A 22 14.21 8.49 -20.96
C PRO A 22 13.13 8.61 -19.88
N GLN A 23 12.29 7.59 -19.78
CA GLN A 23 11.24 7.56 -18.76
C GLN A 23 11.86 7.26 -17.40
N PRO A 24 11.46 7.97 -16.33
CA PRO A 24 11.89 7.65 -14.96
C PRO A 24 11.49 6.23 -14.57
N GLU A 25 12.31 5.60 -13.78
CA GLU A 25 11.96 4.33 -13.18
C GLU A 25 11.01 4.54 -11.99
N VAL A 26 10.16 3.57 -11.76
CA VAL A 26 9.25 3.55 -10.60
C VAL A 26 9.48 2.24 -9.85
N GLY A 27 9.71 2.35 -8.55
CA GLY A 27 9.97 1.18 -7.74
C GLY A 27 10.04 1.47 -6.26
N SER A 28 9.97 0.40 -5.46
CA SER A 28 10.08 0.45 -4.00
C SER A 28 11.39 -0.13 -3.49
N ARG A 29 12.15 -0.84 -4.33
CA ARG A 29 13.41 -1.50 -3.94
C ARG A 29 14.51 -1.13 -4.93
N PHE A 30 15.60 -0.59 -4.43
CA PHE A 30 16.69 -0.09 -5.27
C PHE A 30 18.04 -0.20 -4.58
N ARG A 31 19.06 -0.49 -5.39
CA ARG A 31 20.45 -0.49 -4.97
C ARG A 31 20.97 0.94 -4.97
N VAL A 32 21.68 1.29 -3.92
CA VAL A 32 22.22 2.64 -3.73
C VAL A 32 23.65 2.61 -3.23
N ASN A 33 24.36 3.69 -3.50
CA ASN A 33 25.54 4.05 -2.74
C ASN A 33 25.16 5.15 -1.74
N ILE A 34 25.40 4.90 -0.45
CA ILE A 34 25.07 5.82 0.63
C ILE A 34 26.31 6.20 1.43
N PHE A 35 26.41 7.46 1.83
CA PHE A 35 27.36 7.96 2.81
C PHE A 35 26.60 8.32 4.09
N TRP A 36 26.99 7.70 5.20
CA TRP A 36 26.30 7.87 6.48
C TRP A 36 27.00 8.87 7.38
N LEU A 37 26.26 9.88 7.85
CA LEU A 37 26.72 10.96 8.71
C LEU A 37 26.05 10.95 10.10
N GLY A 38 25.02 10.10 10.25
CA GLY A 38 24.25 10.02 11.48
C GLY A 38 25.10 9.60 12.68
N ARG A 39 24.80 10.19 13.84
CA ARG A 39 25.50 9.83 15.11
C ARG A 39 25.20 8.39 15.51
N ALA A 40 23.97 7.92 15.28
CA ALA A 40 23.58 6.52 15.45
C ALA A 40 23.78 5.79 14.13
N PRO A 41 24.17 4.50 14.16
CA PRO A 41 24.31 3.69 12.96
C PRO A 41 22.97 3.49 12.26
N MET A 42 23.01 3.29 10.95
CA MET A 42 21.83 2.84 10.17
C MET A 42 21.65 1.34 10.35
N ILE A 43 20.50 0.94 10.84
CA ILE A 43 20.17 -0.46 11.14
C ILE A 43 18.95 -0.95 10.35
N ARG A 44 18.87 -2.25 10.06
CA ARG A 44 17.86 -2.86 9.19
C ARG A 44 16.41 -2.70 9.67
N GLN A 45 16.16 -2.74 10.96
CA GLN A 45 14.80 -2.76 11.53
C GLN A 45 14.24 -1.38 11.85
N LYS A 46 14.97 -0.33 11.50
CA LYS A 46 14.58 1.05 11.75
C LYS A 46 14.06 1.71 10.48
N GLU A 47 13.03 2.50 10.64
CA GLU A 47 12.47 3.34 9.58
C GLU A 47 13.15 4.70 9.58
N TYR A 48 13.46 5.16 8.37
CA TYR A 48 14.06 6.44 8.09
C TYR A 48 13.18 7.19 7.09
N LYS A 49 13.38 8.50 6.95
CA LYS A 49 12.72 9.29 5.90
C LYS A 49 13.69 9.53 4.76
N LEU A 50 13.30 9.09 3.58
CA LEU A 50 14.00 9.36 2.32
C LEU A 50 13.39 10.60 1.68
N LYS A 51 14.23 11.50 1.18
CA LYS A 51 13.86 12.63 0.33
C LYS A 51 14.65 12.53 -0.97
N LEU A 52 13.94 12.38 -2.08
CA LEU A 52 14.48 12.31 -3.43
C LEU A 52 13.73 13.27 -4.32
N GLY A 53 14.37 14.36 -4.73
CA GLY A 53 13.66 15.46 -5.40
C GLY A 53 12.48 15.99 -4.55
N SER A 54 11.27 15.93 -5.09
CA SER A 54 10.03 16.26 -4.39
C SER A 54 9.42 15.06 -3.64
N ALA A 55 9.86 13.84 -3.94
CA ALA A 55 9.38 12.63 -3.29
C ALA A 55 9.82 12.56 -1.82
N ARG A 56 8.91 12.10 -0.98
CA ARG A 56 9.15 11.80 0.44
C ARG A 56 8.57 10.43 0.73
N ALA A 57 9.41 9.51 1.17
CA ALA A 57 8.99 8.15 1.49
C ALA A 57 9.63 7.67 2.79
N THR A 58 8.97 6.76 3.46
CA THR A 58 9.60 5.95 4.50
C THR A 58 10.46 4.90 3.83
N VAL A 59 11.64 4.71 4.36
CA VAL A 59 12.63 3.79 3.82
C VAL A 59 13.24 2.96 4.93
N ARG A 60 13.54 1.69 4.62
CA ARG A 60 14.28 0.75 5.47
C ARG A 60 15.54 0.28 4.75
N LEU A 61 16.54 -0.05 5.53
CA LEU A 61 17.73 -0.75 5.06
C LEU A 61 17.38 -2.24 4.93
N ALA A 62 17.28 -2.74 3.69
CA ALA A 62 16.98 -4.15 3.44
C ALA A 62 18.24 -5.01 3.53
N GLU A 63 19.33 -4.59 2.87
CA GLU A 63 20.58 -5.35 2.80
C GLU A 63 21.79 -4.43 2.69
N ILE A 64 22.91 -4.85 3.26
CA ILE A 64 24.22 -4.22 3.10
C ILE A 64 25.05 -5.12 2.19
N CYS A 65 25.36 -4.66 0.98
CA CYS A 65 26.13 -5.41 -0.01
C CYS A 65 27.62 -5.29 0.26
N ASN A 66 28.10 -4.07 0.49
CA ASN A 66 29.50 -3.78 0.79
C ASN A 66 29.60 -2.46 1.56
N THR A 67 30.59 -2.35 2.43
CA THR A 67 30.87 -1.13 3.19
C THR A 67 32.33 -0.80 3.14
N LEU A 68 32.64 0.45 2.90
CA LEU A 68 33.98 1.04 2.98
C LEU A 68 33.98 2.07 4.11
N ASP A 69 34.83 1.92 5.09
CA ASP A 69 35.09 2.96 6.08
C ASP A 69 35.94 4.06 5.43
N ALA A 70 35.38 5.27 5.36
CA ALA A 70 36.08 6.40 4.75
C ALA A 70 37.28 6.91 5.56
N SER A 71 37.46 6.45 6.80
CA SER A 71 38.57 6.88 7.67
C SER A 71 39.86 6.12 7.40
N ASP A 72 39.78 4.82 7.10
CA ASP A 72 40.92 3.93 6.89
C ASP A 72 40.88 3.16 5.57
N LEU A 73 39.85 3.36 4.76
CA LEU A 73 39.61 2.71 3.47
C LEU A 73 39.49 1.18 3.58
N THR A 74 39.15 0.65 4.73
CA THR A 74 38.91 -0.78 4.90
C THR A 74 37.55 -1.19 4.35
N SER A 75 37.50 -2.25 3.56
CA SER A 75 36.27 -2.80 2.98
C SER A 75 35.77 -4.00 3.79
N SER A 76 34.48 -4.02 4.10
CA SER A 76 33.84 -5.12 4.82
C SER A 76 32.52 -5.53 4.14
N ARG A 77 32.34 -6.83 3.89
CA ARG A 77 31.14 -7.40 3.25
C ARG A 77 30.10 -7.92 4.23
N ASN A 78 30.39 -7.98 5.53
CA ASN A 78 29.53 -8.63 6.52
C ASN A 78 29.07 -7.71 7.66
N LYS A 79 29.05 -6.38 7.44
CA LYS A 79 28.50 -5.45 8.42
C LYS A 79 27.00 -5.65 8.57
N GLN A 80 26.50 -5.58 9.81
CA GLN A 80 25.08 -5.65 10.12
C GLN A 80 24.43 -4.26 10.22
N GLN A 81 25.23 -3.21 10.21
CA GLN A 81 24.84 -1.81 10.29
C GLN A 81 25.82 -0.95 9.51
N ILE A 82 25.41 0.27 9.17
CA ILE A 82 26.25 1.28 8.51
C ILE A 82 26.60 2.32 9.56
N ASP A 83 27.88 2.42 9.90
CA ASP A 83 28.37 3.32 10.93
C ASP A 83 28.63 4.73 10.39
N CYS A 84 28.83 5.69 11.29
CA CYS A 84 29.17 7.06 10.92
C CYS A 84 30.46 7.11 10.10
N ARG A 85 30.43 7.79 8.96
CA ARG A 85 31.49 7.91 7.93
C ARG A 85 31.68 6.68 7.04
N ASP A 86 30.83 5.67 7.16
CA ASP A 86 30.80 4.58 6.20
C ASP A 86 30.25 5.06 4.84
N VAL A 87 30.85 4.56 3.78
CA VAL A 87 30.30 4.56 2.43
C VAL A 87 29.85 3.14 2.13
N SER A 88 28.55 2.95 1.89
CA SER A 88 28.01 1.59 1.71
C SER A 88 27.26 1.47 0.40
N GLU A 89 27.49 0.37 -0.30
CA GLU A 89 26.57 -0.14 -1.30
C GLU A 89 25.53 -0.99 -0.56
N CYS A 90 24.28 -0.60 -0.65
CA CYS A 90 23.20 -1.27 0.07
C CYS A 90 21.90 -1.27 -0.73
N ILE A 91 20.95 -2.06 -0.28
CA ILE A 91 19.59 -2.10 -0.82
C ILE A 91 18.69 -1.36 0.16
N LEU A 92 18.00 -0.36 -0.36
CA LEU A 92 16.95 0.37 0.34
C LEU A 92 15.59 -0.07 -0.17
N GLU A 93 14.61 -0.10 0.72
CA GLU A 93 13.23 -0.38 0.40
C GLU A 93 12.31 0.67 0.99
N THR A 94 11.44 1.24 0.15
CA THR A 94 10.42 2.22 0.53
C THR A 94 9.08 1.55 0.75
N THR A 95 8.27 2.12 1.62
CA THR A 95 6.91 1.62 1.90
C THR A 95 5.96 1.76 0.71
N ARG A 96 6.28 2.66 -0.23
CA ARG A 96 5.54 2.88 -1.48
C ARG A 96 6.52 3.06 -2.62
N PRO A 97 6.18 2.67 -3.86
CA PRO A 97 7.00 2.98 -5.02
C PRO A 97 7.18 4.49 -5.17
N ILE A 98 8.37 4.89 -5.54
CA ILE A 98 8.72 6.28 -5.87
C ILE A 98 9.27 6.35 -7.29
N ALA A 99 9.08 7.49 -7.93
CA ALA A 99 9.69 7.76 -9.22
C ALA A 99 11.11 8.31 -9.03
N PHE A 100 12.07 7.76 -9.75
CA PHE A 100 13.48 8.17 -9.70
C PHE A 100 14.18 7.88 -11.02
N ASP A 101 15.33 8.50 -11.20
CA ASP A 101 16.30 8.10 -12.21
C ASP A 101 17.52 7.44 -11.52
N THR A 102 18.23 6.59 -12.24
CA THR A 102 19.57 6.23 -11.82
C THR A 102 20.50 7.42 -12.06
N THR A 103 21.58 7.53 -11.29
CA THR A 103 22.54 8.65 -11.45
C THR A 103 23.24 8.66 -12.80
N VAL A 104 23.22 7.56 -13.53
CA VAL A 104 23.71 7.48 -14.91
C VAL A 104 22.80 8.26 -15.87
N VAL A 105 21.49 8.27 -15.63
CA VAL A 105 20.50 8.98 -16.44
C VAL A 105 20.40 10.44 -16.02
N SER A 106 20.24 10.70 -14.72
CA SER A 106 20.11 12.05 -14.18
C SER A 106 20.61 12.13 -12.73
N GLU A 107 21.65 12.93 -12.51
CA GLU A 107 22.15 13.16 -11.15
C GLU A 107 21.15 13.88 -10.27
N ALA A 108 20.34 14.78 -10.83
CA ALA A 108 19.40 15.61 -10.06
C ALA A 108 18.24 14.81 -9.47
N THR A 109 17.77 13.80 -10.20
CA THR A 109 16.63 12.95 -9.85
C THR A 109 17.03 11.56 -9.34
N GLY A 110 18.36 11.27 -9.36
CA GLY A 110 18.94 10.03 -8.81
C GLY A 110 19.60 10.20 -7.44
N ARG A 111 19.74 11.43 -6.92
CA ARG A 111 20.33 11.69 -5.60
C ARG A 111 19.27 11.86 -4.53
N PHE A 112 19.56 11.34 -3.34
CA PHE A 112 18.63 11.40 -2.20
C PHE A 112 19.36 11.77 -0.90
N VAL A 113 18.57 12.14 0.10
CA VAL A 113 19.01 12.26 1.49
C VAL A 113 18.15 11.43 2.40
N ILE A 114 18.77 10.88 3.45
CA ILE A 114 18.10 10.18 4.54
C ILE A 114 18.04 11.09 5.76
N VAL A 115 16.84 11.17 6.34
CA VAL A 115 16.58 11.94 7.55
C VAL A 115 16.26 10.96 8.69
N ASP A 116 16.94 11.11 9.80
CA ASP A 116 16.70 10.42 11.06
C ASP A 116 16.45 11.44 12.15
N ASN A 117 15.35 11.30 12.91
CA ASN A 117 14.98 12.20 14.00
C ASN A 117 15.09 13.70 13.63
N TYR A 118 14.56 14.06 12.45
CA TYR A 118 14.56 15.43 11.89
C TYR A 118 15.94 15.98 11.46
N GLU A 119 17.03 15.21 11.60
CA GLU A 119 18.36 15.58 11.13
C GLU A 119 18.72 14.81 9.86
N ILE A 120 19.49 15.43 8.96
CA ILE A 120 20.06 14.74 7.80
C ILE A 120 21.12 13.78 8.35
N ALA A 121 20.86 12.48 8.21
CA ALA A 121 21.71 11.41 8.72
C ALA A 121 22.57 10.75 7.63
N GLY A 122 22.24 10.97 6.35
CA GLY A 122 23.01 10.43 5.25
C GLY A 122 22.52 10.95 3.91
N GLY A 123 23.24 10.63 2.86
CA GLY A 123 22.87 10.94 1.50
C GLY A 123 23.50 9.94 0.55
N GLY A 124 22.91 9.82 -0.63
CA GLY A 124 23.37 8.83 -1.58
C GLY A 124 22.82 9.00 -2.99
N ALA A 125 23.07 7.99 -3.78
CA ALA A 125 22.74 7.93 -5.19
C ALA A 125 22.12 6.58 -5.54
N VAL A 126 21.07 6.60 -6.34
CA VAL A 126 20.42 5.39 -6.86
C VAL A 126 21.26 4.83 -8.01
N VAL A 127 21.62 3.56 -7.89
CA VAL A 127 22.45 2.85 -8.86
C VAL A 127 21.58 1.99 -9.78
N GLU A 128 20.61 1.27 -9.21
CA GLU A 128 19.83 0.27 -9.93
C GLU A 128 18.44 0.10 -9.28
N ASN A 129 17.42 -0.10 -10.12
CA ASN A 129 16.08 -0.48 -9.69
C ASN A 129 16.00 -2.00 -9.51
N LEU A 130 15.67 -2.45 -8.33
CA LEU A 130 15.51 -3.87 -7.99
C LEU A 130 14.04 -4.28 -7.79
N SER A 131 13.10 -3.43 -8.15
CA SER A 131 11.66 -3.66 -7.91
C SER A 131 11.08 -4.83 -8.71
N ALA A 132 11.81 -5.34 -9.71
CA ALA A 132 11.50 -6.62 -10.37
C ALA A 132 11.83 -7.83 -9.49
N SER A 133 12.66 -7.67 -8.44
CA SER A 133 12.89 -8.69 -7.42
C SER A 133 11.78 -8.62 -6.37
N GLU A 134 11.47 -9.76 -5.80
CA GLU A 134 10.39 -9.93 -4.81
C GLU A 134 10.42 -8.87 -3.70
N SER A 135 9.32 -8.16 -3.50
CA SER A 135 9.21 -7.15 -2.45
C SER A 135 9.12 -7.81 -1.06
N LEU A 136 9.50 -7.09 0.01
CA LEU A 136 9.31 -7.58 1.39
C LEU A 136 7.84 -7.94 1.68
N LEU A 137 6.91 -7.23 1.05
CA LEU A 137 5.49 -7.53 1.15
C LEU A 137 5.16 -8.91 0.54
N GLN A 138 5.67 -9.21 -0.65
CA GLN A 138 5.45 -10.50 -1.31
C GLN A 138 6.11 -11.64 -0.53
N GLN A 139 7.30 -11.41 -0.01
CA GLN A 139 7.97 -12.38 0.87
C GLN A 139 7.15 -12.62 2.13
N HIS A 140 6.66 -11.58 2.79
CA HIS A 140 5.79 -11.69 3.96
C HIS A 140 4.51 -12.48 3.66
N ILE A 141 3.84 -12.20 2.54
CA ILE A 141 2.64 -12.92 2.11
C ILE A 141 2.95 -14.40 1.86
N ARG A 142 4.04 -14.70 1.17
CA ARG A 142 4.45 -16.09 0.92
C ARG A 142 4.73 -16.82 2.21
N ASP A 143 5.49 -16.22 3.13
CA ASP A 143 5.82 -16.82 4.43
C ASP A 143 4.55 -17.05 5.25
N ARG A 144 3.62 -16.10 5.25
CA ARG A 144 2.32 -16.23 5.89
C ARG A 144 1.51 -17.39 5.31
N GLU A 145 1.32 -17.42 4.00
CA GLU A 145 0.49 -18.46 3.35
C GLU A 145 1.13 -19.84 3.46
N SER A 146 2.46 -19.96 3.43
CA SER A 146 3.15 -21.23 3.63
C SER A 146 3.00 -21.79 5.04
N ASN A 147 2.75 -20.93 6.03
CA ASN A 147 2.55 -21.28 7.42
C ASN A 147 1.09 -21.12 7.87
N TRP A 148 0.14 -20.95 6.92
CA TRP A 148 -1.26 -20.78 7.25
C TRP A 148 -1.84 -22.04 7.89
N ASP A 149 -2.27 -21.94 9.15
CA ASP A 149 -2.91 -23.04 9.88
C ASP A 149 -4.40 -23.09 9.54
N ALA A 150 -4.73 -23.84 8.50
CA ALA A 150 -6.09 -23.95 8.01
C ALA A 150 -6.95 -24.82 8.94
N GLY A 151 -8.17 -24.36 9.24
CA GLY A 151 -9.15 -25.16 9.95
C GLY A 151 -9.72 -26.33 9.13
N LEU A 152 -10.52 -27.17 9.77
CA LEU A 152 -11.18 -28.31 9.09
C LEU A 152 -12.35 -27.89 8.19
N VAL A 153 -12.86 -26.67 8.35
CA VAL A 153 -13.98 -26.13 7.57
C VAL A 153 -13.43 -25.30 6.41
N ARG A 154 -13.71 -25.75 5.18
CA ARG A 154 -13.24 -25.11 3.95
C ARG A 154 -14.12 -23.93 3.55
N ALA A 155 -13.59 -23.05 2.69
CA ALA A 155 -14.28 -21.87 2.19
C ALA A 155 -15.60 -22.20 1.49
N GLU A 156 -15.61 -23.27 0.68
CA GLU A 156 -16.81 -23.71 -0.03
C GLU A 156 -17.93 -24.15 0.93
N GLN A 157 -17.56 -24.85 2.01
CA GLN A 157 -18.53 -25.26 3.05
C GLN A 157 -19.11 -24.05 3.78
N ARG A 158 -18.27 -23.03 4.04
CA ARG A 158 -18.73 -21.77 4.62
C ARG A 158 -19.70 -21.04 3.67
N ALA A 159 -19.34 -20.95 2.38
CA ALA A 159 -20.17 -20.30 1.39
C ALA A 159 -21.54 -20.99 1.23
N GLU A 160 -21.59 -22.33 1.27
CA GLU A 160 -22.83 -23.11 1.23
C GLU A 160 -23.73 -22.82 2.44
N VAL A 161 -23.16 -22.82 3.65
CA VAL A 161 -23.92 -22.52 4.89
C VAL A 161 -24.34 -21.07 4.95
N ASN A 162 -23.45 -20.14 4.61
CA ASN A 162 -23.71 -18.71 4.65
C ASN A 162 -24.60 -18.24 3.50
N ARG A 163 -24.75 -19.02 2.43
CA ARG A 163 -25.49 -18.70 1.20
C ARG A 163 -24.95 -17.45 0.47
N HIS A 164 -23.69 -17.17 0.66
CA HIS A 164 -22.94 -16.12 -0.05
C HIS A 164 -21.45 -16.47 -0.07
N GLN A 165 -20.72 -15.92 -1.05
CA GLN A 165 -19.26 -15.98 -1.07
C GLN A 165 -18.68 -14.95 -0.11
N SER A 166 -17.53 -15.26 0.49
CA SER A 166 -16.77 -14.24 1.22
C SER A 166 -16.22 -13.21 0.25
N LYS A 167 -16.17 -11.94 0.67
CA LYS A 167 -15.61 -10.87 -0.16
C LYS A 167 -15.07 -9.74 0.69
N PHE A 168 -13.95 -9.18 0.27
CA PHE A 168 -13.46 -7.93 0.84
C PHE A 168 -13.92 -6.76 -0.04
N ILE A 169 -14.72 -5.85 0.50
CA ILE A 169 -15.27 -4.68 -0.18
C ILE A 169 -14.63 -3.42 0.38
N VAL A 170 -13.94 -2.69 -0.47
CA VAL A 170 -13.27 -1.43 -0.13
C VAL A 170 -14.01 -0.27 -0.77
N PHE A 171 -14.56 0.62 0.04
CA PHE A 171 -15.08 1.90 -0.42
C PHE A 171 -13.97 2.95 -0.34
N THR A 172 -13.70 3.65 -1.43
CA THR A 172 -12.72 4.73 -1.49
C THR A 172 -13.28 6.00 -2.12
N GLY A 173 -12.50 7.05 -2.11
CA GLY A 173 -12.84 8.40 -2.58
C GLY A 173 -12.57 9.46 -1.51
N ALA A 174 -12.79 10.73 -1.82
CA ALA A 174 -12.53 11.84 -0.91
C ALA A 174 -13.35 11.74 0.40
N PRO A 175 -12.88 12.34 1.52
CA PRO A 175 -13.53 12.21 2.84
C PRO A 175 -15.01 12.57 2.88
N SER A 176 -15.46 13.50 2.05
CA SER A 176 -16.84 14.04 2.04
C SER A 176 -17.82 13.31 1.12
N THR A 177 -17.42 12.21 0.47
CA THR A 177 -18.23 11.53 -0.57
C THR A 177 -19.41 10.69 -0.04
N GLY A 178 -19.55 10.57 1.27
CA GLY A 178 -20.64 9.77 1.87
C GLY A 178 -20.37 8.26 1.91
N LYS A 179 -19.19 7.80 1.51
CA LYS A 179 -18.82 6.37 1.45
C LYS A 179 -19.09 5.59 2.73
N ARG A 180 -18.89 6.23 3.91
CA ARG A 180 -19.18 5.58 5.21
C ARG A 180 -20.68 5.29 5.41
N SER A 181 -21.54 6.19 4.92
CA SER A 181 -22.98 6.00 5.01
C SER A 181 -23.44 4.87 4.09
N VAL A 182 -22.91 4.82 2.88
CA VAL A 182 -23.20 3.76 1.91
C VAL A 182 -22.67 2.40 2.41
N ALA A 183 -21.45 2.34 2.91
CA ALA A 183 -20.86 1.11 3.46
C ALA A 183 -21.66 0.52 4.63
N LYS A 184 -22.11 1.37 5.56
CA LYS A 184 -22.96 0.95 6.69
C LYS A 184 -24.36 0.52 6.26
N ALA A 185 -24.95 1.24 5.29
CA ALA A 185 -26.26 0.88 4.78
C ALA A 185 -26.21 -0.43 3.98
N LEU A 186 -25.11 -0.68 3.23
CA LEU A 186 -24.86 -1.97 2.57
C LEU A 186 -24.77 -3.10 3.62
N GLU A 187 -23.94 -2.94 4.66
CA GLU A 187 -23.86 -3.93 5.74
C GLU A 187 -25.24 -4.25 6.32
N GLN A 188 -26.01 -3.22 6.66
CA GLN A 188 -27.35 -3.37 7.22
C GLN A 188 -28.27 -4.15 6.27
N GLY A 189 -28.26 -3.83 4.97
CA GLY A 189 -29.06 -4.53 3.96
C GLY A 189 -28.66 -6.00 3.82
N LEU A 190 -27.37 -6.29 3.76
CA LEU A 190 -26.86 -7.65 3.69
C LEU A 190 -27.24 -8.45 4.93
N PHE A 191 -27.07 -7.86 6.13
CA PHE A 191 -27.41 -8.50 7.40
C PHE A 191 -28.93 -8.79 7.51
N GLN A 192 -29.78 -7.86 7.11
CA GLN A 192 -31.24 -8.06 7.11
C GLN A 192 -31.67 -9.21 6.19
N ASN A 193 -30.88 -9.48 5.13
CA ASN A 193 -31.09 -10.61 4.24
C ASN A 193 -30.38 -11.90 4.70
N GLY A 194 -29.93 -11.95 5.96
CA GLY A 194 -29.31 -13.14 6.54
C GLY A 194 -27.88 -13.43 6.11
N MET A 195 -27.20 -12.45 5.48
CA MET A 195 -25.82 -12.59 5.05
C MET A 195 -24.85 -12.17 6.16
N HIS A 196 -23.72 -12.84 6.25
CA HIS A 196 -22.69 -12.54 7.25
C HIS A 196 -21.77 -11.42 6.73
N ALA A 197 -22.19 -10.18 6.89
CA ALA A 197 -21.43 -8.99 6.54
C ALA A 197 -20.93 -8.26 7.79
N TYR A 198 -19.76 -7.63 7.70
CA TYR A 198 -19.20 -6.84 8.79
C TYR A 198 -18.50 -5.59 8.28
N TYR A 199 -18.96 -4.42 8.75
CA TYR A 199 -18.35 -3.13 8.48
C TYR A 199 -17.35 -2.77 9.59
N LEU A 200 -16.06 -2.63 9.22
CA LEU A 200 -15.03 -2.13 10.12
C LEU A 200 -14.64 -0.69 9.73
N GLY A 201 -15.01 0.26 10.54
CA GLY A 201 -14.60 1.65 10.38
C GLY A 201 -13.14 1.85 10.81
N VAL A 202 -12.37 2.61 10.03
CA VAL A 202 -10.96 2.92 10.32
C VAL A 202 -10.77 3.50 11.72
N ALA A 203 -11.71 4.33 12.21
CA ALA A 203 -11.65 4.88 13.56
C ALA A 203 -11.64 3.82 14.69
N ASN A 204 -12.20 2.63 14.44
CA ASN A 204 -12.15 1.51 15.39
C ASN A 204 -10.78 0.85 15.41
N ILE A 205 -10.11 0.83 14.25
CA ILE A 205 -8.74 0.33 14.13
C ILE A 205 -7.77 1.29 14.81
N ASP A 206 -7.88 2.60 14.56
CA ASP A 206 -7.04 3.65 15.10
C ASP A 206 -6.96 3.66 16.64
N ARG A 207 -8.07 3.35 17.31
CA ARG A 207 -8.17 3.36 18.78
C ARG A 207 -7.89 2.01 19.43
N GLY A 208 -7.85 0.96 18.64
CA GLY A 208 -7.64 -0.42 19.09
C GLY A 208 -6.34 -0.99 18.54
N LEU A 209 -6.42 -1.61 17.37
CA LEU A 209 -5.31 -2.35 16.75
C LEU A 209 -4.12 -1.44 16.41
N ASP A 210 -4.37 -0.17 16.08
CA ASP A 210 -3.37 0.82 15.71
C ASP A 210 -2.99 1.77 16.86
N ALA A 211 -3.44 1.49 18.08
CA ALA A 211 -3.16 2.35 19.24
C ALA A 211 -1.66 2.53 19.52
N ASP A 212 -0.84 1.58 19.09
CA ASP A 212 0.62 1.61 19.18
C ASP A 212 1.30 2.46 18.10
N LEU A 213 0.61 2.74 16.97
CA LEU A 213 1.19 3.50 15.86
C LEU A 213 1.29 5.00 16.15
N GLY A 214 0.40 5.55 16.97
CA GLY A 214 0.37 6.97 17.31
C GLY A 214 0.22 7.88 16.08
N ALA A 215 0.63 9.15 16.21
CA ALA A 215 0.62 10.13 15.12
C ALA A 215 1.90 10.09 14.26
N ARG A 216 2.55 8.95 14.13
CA ARG A 216 3.76 8.82 13.31
C ARG A 216 3.43 8.99 11.84
N ALA A 217 4.28 9.69 11.11
CA ALA A 217 4.08 9.98 9.68
C ALA A 217 4.03 8.71 8.78
N ASP A 218 4.46 7.56 9.29
CA ASP A 218 4.55 6.27 8.59
C ASP A 218 3.41 5.31 8.93
N SER A 219 2.44 5.73 9.74
CA SER A 219 1.33 4.87 10.15
C SER A 219 0.41 4.44 9.00
N ALA A 220 0.39 5.16 7.88
CA ALA A 220 -0.53 4.87 6.77
C ALA A 220 -0.25 3.51 6.11
N GLY A 221 1.00 3.19 5.80
CA GLY A 221 1.38 1.91 5.19
C GLY A 221 1.16 0.72 6.13
N GLU A 222 1.53 0.88 7.41
CA GLU A 222 1.31 -0.17 8.41
C GLU A 222 -0.19 -0.37 8.71
N ARG A 223 -0.96 0.71 8.74
CA ARG A 223 -2.41 0.67 8.88
C ARG A 223 -3.07 -0.08 7.73
N LEU A 224 -2.64 0.21 6.50
CA LEU A 224 -3.10 -0.48 5.31
C LEU A 224 -2.75 -1.98 5.36
N ARG A 225 -1.52 -2.32 5.78
CA ARG A 225 -1.09 -3.70 5.97
C ARG A 225 -1.98 -4.43 6.97
N ARG A 226 -2.25 -3.84 8.13
CA ARG A 226 -3.13 -4.43 9.17
C ARG A 226 -4.56 -4.63 8.68
N ILE A 227 -5.10 -3.69 7.89
CA ILE A 227 -6.42 -3.84 7.27
C ILE A 227 -6.42 -5.03 6.30
N GLY A 228 -5.38 -5.18 5.48
CA GLY A 228 -5.24 -6.30 4.55
C GLY A 228 -5.13 -7.66 5.27
N GLU A 229 -4.37 -7.73 6.38
CA GLU A 229 -4.29 -8.95 7.20
C GLU A 229 -5.63 -9.30 7.85
N LEU A 230 -6.35 -8.30 8.36
CA LEU A 230 -7.72 -8.51 8.87
C LEU A 230 -8.66 -8.99 7.77
N ALA A 231 -8.55 -8.40 6.56
CA ALA A 231 -9.35 -8.82 5.42
C ALA A 231 -9.12 -10.30 5.09
N ARG A 232 -7.85 -10.74 5.06
CA ARG A 232 -7.49 -12.13 4.82
C ARG A 232 -8.14 -13.09 5.83
N ILE A 233 -8.09 -12.73 7.12
CA ILE A 233 -8.68 -13.53 8.20
C ILE A 233 -10.21 -13.56 8.09
N LEU A 234 -10.85 -12.40 7.90
CA LEU A 234 -12.31 -12.29 7.88
C LEU A 234 -12.92 -12.93 6.63
N THR A 235 -12.25 -12.84 5.48
CA THR A 235 -12.69 -13.53 4.27
C THR A 235 -12.47 -15.04 4.37
N ASP A 236 -11.40 -15.51 5.01
CA ASP A 236 -11.21 -16.93 5.32
C ASP A 236 -12.30 -17.46 6.25
N ALA A 237 -12.74 -16.63 7.22
CA ALA A 237 -13.86 -16.95 8.09
C ALA A 237 -15.21 -17.00 7.37
N GLY A 238 -15.29 -16.63 6.09
CA GLY A 238 -16.50 -16.67 5.27
C GLY A 238 -17.34 -15.40 5.31
N LEU A 239 -16.80 -14.27 5.79
CA LEU A 239 -17.53 -13.00 5.92
C LEU A 239 -17.43 -12.14 4.64
N ILE A 240 -18.45 -11.33 4.40
CA ILE A 240 -18.35 -10.16 3.54
C ILE A 240 -17.79 -9.03 4.40
N PHE A 241 -16.50 -8.77 4.25
CA PHE A 241 -15.80 -7.73 5.01
C PHE A 241 -15.86 -6.40 4.27
N ILE A 242 -16.32 -5.35 4.93
CA ILE A 242 -16.54 -4.01 4.36
C ILE A 242 -15.70 -3.00 5.12
N THR A 243 -14.95 -2.16 4.41
CA THR A 243 -14.24 -1.03 5.02
C THR A 243 -14.25 0.21 4.13
N THR A 244 -13.81 1.34 4.69
CA THR A 244 -13.69 2.61 3.95
C THR A 244 -12.28 3.14 4.10
N ILE A 245 -11.66 3.55 2.98
CA ILE A 245 -10.33 4.16 2.94
C ILE A 245 -10.46 5.51 2.24
N ASP A 246 -9.91 6.57 2.83
CA ASP A 246 -9.94 7.88 2.23
C ASP A 246 -8.83 7.98 1.15
N ASP A 247 -9.19 8.44 -0.06
CA ASP A 247 -8.28 8.74 -1.16
C ASP A 247 -7.23 7.64 -1.47
N ALA A 248 -7.66 6.36 -1.46
CA ALA A 248 -6.77 5.27 -1.84
C ALA A 248 -6.24 5.45 -3.26
N ASP A 249 -4.95 5.19 -3.45
CA ASP A 249 -4.29 5.20 -4.75
C ASP A 249 -4.10 3.78 -5.32
N ASP A 250 -3.50 3.68 -6.53
CA ASP A 250 -3.25 2.40 -7.20
C ASP A 250 -2.44 1.44 -6.33
N TYR A 251 -1.43 1.96 -5.61
CA TYR A 251 -0.56 1.16 -4.75
C TYR A 251 -1.30 0.64 -3.51
N ASP A 252 -2.17 1.46 -2.91
CA ASP A 252 -2.97 1.05 -1.76
C ASP A 252 -3.87 -0.14 -2.12
N ILE A 253 -4.51 -0.09 -3.29
CA ILE A 253 -5.40 -1.16 -3.75
C ILE A 253 -4.61 -2.42 -4.12
N GLU A 254 -3.50 -2.29 -4.84
CA GLU A 254 -2.63 -3.43 -5.16
C GLU A 254 -2.10 -4.11 -3.90
N THR A 255 -1.73 -3.33 -2.88
CA THR A 255 -1.29 -3.83 -1.57
C THR A 255 -2.39 -4.60 -0.86
N LEU A 256 -3.61 -4.05 -0.79
CA LEU A 256 -4.75 -4.73 -0.17
C LEU A 256 -5.13 -6.01 -0.91
N LYS A 257 -5.07 -5.99 -2.25
CA LYS A 257 -5.32 -7.16 -3.08
C LYS A 257 -4.33 -8.26 -2.78
N ALA A 258 -3.03 -7.94 -2.78
CA ALA A 258 -1.98 -8.91 -2.47
C ALA A 258 -2.11 -9.47 -1.04
N LEU A 259 -2.38 -8.61 -0.05
CA LEU A 259 -2.57 -9.05 1.33
C LEU A 259 -3.80 -9.92 1.54
N ASN A 260 -4.84 -9.76 0.73
CA ASN A 260 -6.06 -10.58 0.84
C ASN A 260 -5.99 -11.89 0.05
N GLU A 261 -4.93 -12.12 -0.74
CA GLU A 261 -4.76 -13.41 -1.44
C GLU A 261 -4.87 -14.61 -0.47
N PRO A 262 -5.49 -15.73 -0.90
CA PRO A 262 -6.02 -16.02 -2.24
C PRO A 262 -7.40 -15.43 -2.53
N ASN A 263 -8.04 -14.74 -1.58
CA ASN A 263 -9.34 -14.12 -1.77
C ASN A 263 -9.21 -12.81 -2.55
N ASP A 264 -10.18 -12.55 -3.42
CA ASP A 264 -10.20 -11.34 -4.23
C ASP A 264 -10.87 -10.16 -3.49
N ILE A 265 -10.64 -8.93 -3.96
CA ILE A 265 -11.25 -7.71 -3.43
C ILE A 265 -12.23 -7.10 -4.43
N LEU A 266 -13.13 -6.25 -3.93
CA LEU A 266 -14.03 -5.45 -4.73
C LEU A 266 -13.90 -3.99 -4.31
N VAL A 267 -13.61 -3.12 -5.26
CA VAL A 267 -13.35 -1.71 -5.00
C VAL A 267 -14.49 -0.85 -5.55
N VAL A 268 -15.12 -0.11 -4.65
CA VAL A 268 -16.17 0.87 -4.97
C VAL A 268 -15.59 2.27 -4.78
N ASN A 269 -15.44 3.02 -5.87
CA ASN A 269 -14.99 4.39 -5.80
C ASN A 269 -16.17 5.36 -5.78
N MET A 270 -16.17 6.30 -4.84
CA MET A 270 -17.22 7.29 -4.66
C MET A 270 -16.71 8.70 -4.97
N GLY A 271 -17.28 9.31 -6.01
CA GLY A 271 -16.85 10.61 -6.50
C GLY A 271 -15.70 10.54 -7.48
N GLU A 272 -14.95 11.62 -7.62
CA GLU A 272 -13.72 11.63 -8.42
C GLU A 272 -12.68 10.76 -7.76
N ASN A 273 -11.87 10.05 -8.56
CA ASN A 273 -10.83 9.15 -8.06
C ASN A 273 -9.43 9.69 -8.30
N GLY A 274 -8.50 9.21 -7.48
CA GLY A 274 -7.08 9.45 -7.65
C GLY A 274 -6.32 8.31 -8.35
N PHE A 275 -7.03 7.35 -8.95
CA PHE A 275 -6.41 6.24 -9.65
C PHE A 275 -5.81 6.69 -10.99
N SER A 276 -4.60 6.22 -11.27
CA SER A 276 -3.91 6.49 -12.54
C SER A 276 -4.04 5.33 -13.51
N ARG A 277 -4.05 4.10 -13.02
CA ARG A 277 -4.10 2.87 -13.82
C ARG A 277 -5.16 1.90 -13.36
N TYR A 278 -5.49 1.88 -12.07
CA TYR A 278 -6.48 0.98 -11.51
C TYR A 278 -7.90 1.41 -11.93
N GLN A 279 -8.72 0.46 -12.34
CA GLN A 279 -10.13 0.69 -12.62
C GLN A 279 -10.95 0.07 -11.48
N PRO A 280 -11.72 0.88 -10.73
CA PRO A 280 -12.58 0.36 -9.68
C PRO A 280 -13.69 -0.52 -10.28
N ASP A 281 -14.13 -1.52 -9.53
CA ASP A 281 -15.21 -2.42 -9.95
C ASP A 281 -16.54 -1.70 -10.08
N LEU A 282 -16.74 -0.62 -9.32
CA LEU A 282 -17.87 0.28 -9.42
C LEU A 282 -17.44 1.72 -9.18
N GLN A 283 -17.89 2.60 -10.08
CA GLN A 283 -17.77 4.05 -9.93
C GLN A 283 -19.13 4.63 -9.56
N VAL A 284 -19.25 5.21 -8.38
CA VAL A 284 -20.47 5.90 -7.92
C VAL A 284 -20.22 7.41 -7.96
N PHE A 285 -20.96 8.13 -8.76
CA PHE A 285 -20.80 9.58 -8.87
C PHE A 285 -21.52 10.32 -7.73
N HIS A 286 -20.95 11.46 -7.35
CA HIS A 286 -21.46 12.28 -6.24
C HIS A 286 -22.84 12.86 -6.58
N GLY A 287 -23.80 12.79 -5.64
CA GLY A 287 -25.13 13.42 -5.74
C GLY A 287 -26.32 12.46 -5.71
N GLY A 288 -26.11 11.14 -5.75
CA GLY A 288 -27.18 10.16 -5.60
C GLY A 288 -27.60 9.91 -4.14
N ALA A 289 -28.81 9.42 -3.92
CA ALA A 289 -29.25 8.98 -2.61
C ALA A 289 -28.42 7.76 -2.15
N VAL A 290 -28.16 7.66 -0.84
CA VAL A 290 -27.43 6.50 -0.25
C VAL A 290 -28.06 5.18 -0.70
N ALA A 291 -29.40 5.10 -0.75
CA ALA A 291 -30.13 3.92 -1.19
C ALA A 291 -29.81 3.51 -2.64
N GLU A 292 -29.64 4.48 -3.54
CA GLU A 292 -29.30 4.22 -4.94
C GLU A 292 -27.88 3.64 -5.06
N ALA A 293 -26.92 4.21 -4.34
CA ALA A 293 -25.56 3.69 -4.28
C ALA A 293 -25.51 2.26 -3.71
N VAL A 294 -26.27 1.99 -2.66
CA VAL A 294 -26.39 0.63 -2.08
C VAL A 294 -26.97 -0.34 -3.10
N THR A 295 -28.00 0.05 -3.85
CA THR A 295 -28.58 -0.78 -4.90
C THR A 295 -27.55 -1.12 -5.98
N GLN A 296 -26.79 -0.13 -6.47
CA GLN A 296 -25.75 -0.36 -7.47
C GLN A 296 -24.68 -1.36 -6.97
N VAL A 297 -24.27 -1.25 -5.70
CA VAL A 297 -23.31 -2.20 -5.12
C VAL A 297 -23.93 -3.59 -4.96
N ALA A 298 -25.19 -3.68 -4.52
CA ALA A 298 -25.88 -4.96 -4.40
C ALA A 298 -26.05 -5.65 -5.76
N ASP A 299 -26.37 -4.91 -6.80
CA ASP A 299 -26.46 -5.44 -8.16
C ASP A 299 -25.09 -5.92 -8.67
N LEU A 300 -24.01 -5.21 -8.33
CA LEU A 300 -22.66 -5.67 -8.63
C LEU A 300 -22.36 -6.99 -7.91
N LEU A 301 -22.69 -7.11 -6.61
CA LEU A 301 -22.48 -8.33 -5.84
C LEU A 301 -23.25 -9.52 -6.43
N LYS A 302 -24.47 -9.30 -6.91
CA LYS A 302 -25.28 -10.30 -7.63
C LYS A 302 -24.64 -10.69 -8.96
N SER A 303 -24.24 -9.70 -9.77
CA SER A 303 -23.61 -9.95 -11.07
C SER A 303 -22.29 -10.72 -10.99
N ARG A 304 -21.61 -10.64 -9.86
CA ARG A 304 -20.37 -11.37 -9.55
C ARG A 304 -20.62 -12.68 -8.79
N GLU A 305 -21.89 -13.09 -8.65
CA GLU A 305 -22.29 -14.31 -7.94
C GLU A 305 -21.77 -14.39 -6.49
N ILE A 306 -21.51 -13.23 -5.86
CA ILE A 306 -21.09 -13.15 -4.46
C ILE A 306 -22.29 -13.40 -3.55
N ILE A 307 -23.45 -12.87 -3.94
CA ILE A 307 -24.74 -13.09 -3.27
C ILE A 307 -25.74 -13.67 -4.26
N VAL A 308 -26.57 -14.58 -3.78
CA VAL A 308 -27.65 -15.17 -4.60
C VAL A 308 -28.89 -14.25 -4.54
N ASP A 309 -29.61 -14.19 -5.64
CA ASP A 309 -30.83 -13.38 -5.77
C ASP A 309 -31.94 -13.96 -4.88
N TYR A 310 -32.11 -13.39 -3.71
CA TYR A 310 -33.37 -13.51 -2.99
C TYR A 310 -34.17 -12.26 -3.32
N GLN A 311 -35.37 -12.45 -3.88
CA GLN A 311 -36.32 -11.37 -4.09
C GLN A 311 -36.43 -10.55 -2.79
N ILE A 312 -35.98 -9.31 -2.86
CA ILE A 312 -36.15 -8.29 -1.83
C ILE A 312 -37.52 -7.68 -2.03
#